data_7820a2103555d6ed318ee9baf7976382
#
_entry.id   7820a2103555d6ed318ee9baf7976382
#
_cell.length_a   1.000
_cell.length_b   1.000
_cell.length_c   1.000
_cell.angle_alpha   90.00
_cell.angle_beta   90.00
_cell.angle_gamma   90.00
#
_symmetry.space_group_name_H-M   'P 1'
#
loop_
_entity.id
_entity.type
_entity.pdbx_description
1 polymer ?
#
loop_
_entity_poly.entity_id
_entity_poly.type
_entity_poly.pdbx_seq_one_letter_code
_entity_poly.pdbx_strand_id
1 'polypeptide(L)'
;MTLRVIFTGRFLFFVGVFSVKVNENKGRSALKSRNVTICAVVVFLLITALTLMSSRYMTQCIDRENTAQSNRGELSDLGQELADASDYLTDEARKFSVTGDIEHLYNYWYEVYEEKTRDRVINSLSAIDPPENETALLAEAKKYSDTLIKTETVSMNLMLTAKGITAKQFGDIKDGRLAEYVSIVEDTPLPEEYSGLSPDEMKERSREILYDSFYNDSKTMIM
;
A
#
# COMPACT_ATOMS: atom_id res chain seq x y z
N MET A 1 -10.95 -20.24 9.96
CA MET A 1 -10.99 -21.72 9.68
C MET A 1 -9.62 -22.08 9.13
N THR A 2 -8.75 -22.55 10.01
CA THR A 2 -7.30 -22.67 9.75
C THR A 2 -7.02 -24.07 9.20
N LEU A 3 -6.68 -24.16 7.92
CA LEU A 3 -6.28 -25.43 7.30
C LEU A 3 -4.77 -25.64 7.55
N ARG A 4 -4.45 -26.42 8.57
CA ARG A 4 -3.09 -26.95 8.75
C ARG A 4 -2.91 -28.14 7.81
N VAL A 5 -2.17 -27.94 6.73
CA VAL A 5 -1.68 -29.05 5.89
C VAL A 5 -0.42 -29.59 6.56
N ILE A 6 -0.56 -30.73 7.21
CA ILE A 6 0.58 -31.51 7.73
C ILE A 6 1.11 -32.35 6.57
N PHE A 7 2.22 -31.91 5.97
CA PHE A 7 2.97 -32.73 5.02
C PHE A 7 3.83 -33.73 5.80
N THR A 8 3.31 -34.91 6.05
CA THR A 8 4.12 -36.05 6.46
C THR A 8 4.75 -36.67 5.22
N GLY A 9 5.97 -36.24 4.89
CA GLY A 9 6.77 -36.83 3.84
C GLY A 9 7.20 -38.27 4.22
N ARG A 10 6.44 -39.24 3.77
CA ARG A 10 6.90 -40.64 3.70
C ARG A 10 7.66 -40.83 2.38
N PHE A 11 8.96 -40.62 2.42
CA PHE A 11 9.85 -41.11 1.38
C PHE A 11 9.88 -42.62 1.49
N LEU A 12 9.15 -43.33 0.62
CA LEU A 12 9.28 -44.73 0.42
C LEU A 12 10.56 -45.00 -0.35
N PHE A 13 11.59 -45.41 0.37
CA PHE A 13 12.80 -45.99 -0.21
C PHE A 13 12.42 -47.34 -0.83
N PHE A 14 12.26 -47.40 -2.15
CA PHE A 14 12.21 -48.63 -2.89
C PHE A 14 13.63 -49.17 -3.04
N VAL A 15 14.07 -49.96 -2.06
CA VAL A 15 15.29 -50.76 -2.20
C VAL A 15 14.88 -51.99 -3.03
N GLY A 16 15.04 -51.87 -4.34
CA GLY A 16 14.91 -53.03 -5.23
C GLY A 16 16.06 -53.98 -4.99
N VAL A 17 15.80 -55.07 -4.25
CA VAL A 17 16.77 -56.17 -4.13
C VAL A 17 16.80 -56.90 -5.46
N PHE A 18 17.78 -56.56 -6.29
CA PHE A 18 18.10 -57.32 -7.50
C PHE A 18 18.87 -58.61 -7.10
N SER A 19 18.18 -59.76 -7.05
CA SER A 19 18.80 -61.04 -6.89
C SER A 19 19.45 -61.48 -8.22
N VAL A 20 20.74 -61.27 -8.35
CA VAL A 20 21.52 -61.72 -9.52
C VAL A 20 21.92 -63.18 -9.30
N LYS A 21 21.35 -64.11 -10.07
CA LYS A 21 21.81 -65.49 -10.17
C LYS A 21 23.18 -65.51 -10.85
N VAL A 22 24.21 -65.79 -10.10
CA VAL A 22 25.60 -65.96 -10.58
C VAL A 22 25.68 -67.31 -11.29
N ASN A 23 25.83 -67.30 -12.60
CA ASN A 23 26.19 -68.47 -13.39
C ASN A 23 27.68 -68.39 -13.71
N GLU A 24 28.43 -69.40 -13.21
CA GLU A 24 29.89 -69.50 -13.34
C GLU A 24 30.31 -69.73 -14.80
N ASN A 25 30.87 -68.71 -15.46
CA ASN A 25 31.80 -68.83 -16.59
C ASN A 25 32.96 -67.83 -16.36
N LYS A 26 34.00 -68.36 -15.76
CA LYS A 26 35.19 -67.64 -15.31
C LYS A 26 36.05 -67.13 -16.46
N GLY A 27 35.87 -65.90 -16.88
CA GLY A 27 36.84 -65.23 -17.75
C GLY A 27 36.31 -64.00 -18.49
N ARG A 28 35.10 -64.04 -19.05
CA ARG A 28 34.43 -62.90 -19.73
C ARG A 28 33.41 -62.17 -18.87
N SER A 29 33.05 -62.72 -17.72
CA SER A 29 32.03 -62.17 -16.84
C SER A 29 32.50 -61.03 -15.93
N ALA A 30 33.80 -61.04 -15.55
CA ALA A 30 34.36 -60.03 -14.64
C ALA A 30 34.43 -58.63 -15.27
N LEU A 31 34.75 -58.53 -16.57
CA LEU A 31 34.75 -57.24 -17.32
C LEU A 31 33.35 -56.72 -17.54
N LYS A 32 32.38 -57.60 -17.83
CA LYS A 32 30.97 -57.22 -18.04
C LYS A 32 30.30 -56.80 -16.74
N SER A 33 30.61 -57.45 -15.61
CA SER A 33 30.16 -57.09 -14.26
C SER A 33 30.69 -55.73 -13.82
N ARG A 34 31.98 -55.44 -14.05
CA ARG A 34 32.60 -54.16 -13.73
C ARG A 34 31.97 -52.99 -14.50
N ASN A 35 31.68 -53.17 -15.79
CA ASN A 35 31.04 -52.13 -16.59
C ASN A 35 29.57 -51.88 -16.16
N VAL A 36 28.83 -52.92 -15.79
CA VAL A 36 27.47 -52.76 -15.24
C VAL A 36 27.49 -51.98 -13.92
N THR A 37 28.44 -52.27 -13.02
CA THR A 37 28.58 -51.56 -11.75
C THR A 37 28.96 -50.09 -11.96
N ILE A 38 29.88 -49.80 -12.89
CA ILE A 38 30.23 -48.42 -13.23
C ILE A 38 29.03 -47.66 -13.80
N CYS A 39 28.27 -48.28 -14.73
CA CYS A 39 27.03 -47.66 -15.26
C CYS A 39 26.01 -47.42 -14.17
N ALA A 40 25.80 -48.33 -13.23
CA ALA A 40 24.88 -48.14 -12.12
C ALA A 40 25.28 -46.96 -11.20
N VAL A 41 26.58 -46.83 -10.89
CA VAL A 41 27.11 -45.69 -10.09
C VAL A 41 26.94 -44.39 -10.85
N VAL A 42 27.24 -44.32 -12.14
CA VAL A 42 27.04 -43.13 -12.95
C VAL A 42 25.57 -42.71 -13.00
N VAL A 43 24.67 -43.64 -13.21
CA VAL A 43 23.22 -43.35 -13.20
C VAL A 43 22.76 -42.85 -11.83
N PHE A 44 23.24 -43.45 -10.76
CA PHE A 44 22.94 -43.00 -9.40
C PHE A 44 23.43 -41.55 -9.15
N LEU A 45 24.67 -41.24 -9.55
CA LEU A 45 25.21 -39.88 -9.45
C LEU A 45 24.42 -38.87 -10.27
N LEU A 46 23.97 -39.26 -11.48
CA LEU A 46 23.14 -38.36 -12.30
C LEU A 46 21.77 -38.10 -11.65
N ILE A 47 21.13 -39.15 -11.11
CA ILE A 47 19.86 -38.96 -10.39
C ILE A 47 20.04 -38.07 -9.16
N THR A 48 21.08 -38.27 -8.37
CA THR A 48 21.35 -37.42 -7.19
C THR A 48 21.66 -35.99 -7.59
N ALA A 49 22.40 -35.76 -8.67
CA ALA A 49 22.66 -34.42 -9.19
C ALA A 49 21.37 -33.72 -9.66
N LEU A 50 20.53 -34.45 -10.39
CA LEU A 50 19.22 -33.93 -10.86
C LEU A 50 18.28 -33.60 -9.69
N THR A 51 18.23 -34.45 -8.65
CA THR A 51 17.40 -34.17 -7.47
C THR A 51 17.88 -32.95 -6.68
N LEU A 52 19.21 -32.76 -6.56
CA LEU A 52 19.78 -31.57 -5.91
C LEU A 52 19.51 -30.30 -6.73
N MET A 53 19.65 -30.35 -8.05
CA MET A 53 19.32 -29.22 -8.91
C MET A 53 17.84 -28.86 -8.84
N SER A 54 16.95 -29.86 -8.91
CA SER A 54 15.50 -29.68 -8.79
C SER A 54 15.12 -29.06 -7.43
N SER A 55 15.73 -29.54 -6.34
CA SER A 55 15.49 -28.98 -5.00
C SER A 55 15.89 -27.51 -4.91
N ARG A 56 17.06 -27.14 -5.44
CA ARG A 56 17.51 -25.73 -5.44
C ARG A 56 16.61 -24.83 -6.28
N TYR A 57 16.19 -25.32 -7.45
CA TYR A 57 15.27 -24.60 -8.32
C TYR A 57 13.91 -24.36 -7.64
N MET A 58 13.39 -25.39 -6.97
CA MET A 58 12.11 -25.29 -6.24
C MET A 58 12.22 -24.30 -5.07
N THR A 59 13.32 -24.29 -4.30
CA THR A 59 13.53 -23.33 -3.25
C THR A 59 13.55 -21.88 -3.78
N GLN A 60 14.25 -21.63 -4.89
CA GLN A 60 14.26 -20.31 -5.52
C GLN A 60 12.88 -19.86 -6.01
N CYS A 61 12.06 -20.77 -6.53
CA CYS A 61 10.69 -20.44 -6.94
C CYS A 61 9.83 -20.08 -5.73
N ILE A 62 9.91 -20.85 -4.64
CA ILE A 62 9.18 -20.59 -3.40
C ILE A 62 9.58 -19.26 -2.79
N ASP A 63 10.89 -18.95 -2.76
CA ASP A 63 11.39 -17.68 -2.22
C ASP A 63 10.88 -16.48 -3.03
N ARG A 64 10.86 -16.60 -4.37
CA ARG A 64 10.29 -15.57 -5.24
C ARG A 64 8.80 -15.38 -5.04
N GLU A 65 8.05 -16.46 -4.90
CA GLU A 65 6.60 -16.43 -4.65
C GLU A 65 6.30 -15.79 -3.29
N ASN A 66 7.04 -16.16 -2.24
CA ASN A 66 6.90 -15.59 -0.91
C ASN A 66 7.20 -14.08 -0.90
N THR A 67 8.27 -13.66 -1.60
CA THR A 67 8.62 -12.24 -1.73
C THR A 67 7.52 -11.47 -2.48
N ALA A 68 7.03 -12.02 -3.59
CA ALA A 68 5.95 -11.38 -4.35
C ALA A 68 4.64 -11.31 -3.55
N GLN A 69 4.33 -12.31 -2.74
CA GLN A 69 3.16 -12.31 -1.88
C GLN A 69 3.30 -11.33 -0.72
N SER A 70 4.50 -11.22 -0.12
CA SER A 70 4.80 -10.23 0.92
C SER A 70 4.65 -8.80 0.38
N ASN A 71 5.21 -8.53 -0.79
CA ASN A 71 5.10 -7.21 -1.43
C ASN A 71 3.65 -6.84 -1.76
N ARG A 72 2.83 -7.80 -2.21
CA ARG A 72 1.39 -7.56 -2.44
C ARG A 72 0.64 -7.24 -1.15
N GLY A 73 0.98 -7.92 -0.04
CA GLY A 73 0.42 -7.62 1.28
C GLY A 73 0.75 -6.19 1.69
N GLU A 74 2.01 -5.82 1.61
CA GLU A 74 2.49 -4.48 1.96
C GLU A 74 1.85 -3.38 1.08
N LEU A 75 1.74 -3.60 -0.23
CA LEU A 75 1.05 -2.67 -1.15
C LEU A 75 -0.43 -2.51 -0.80
N SER A 76 -1.10 -3.61 -0.45
CA SER A 76 -2.51 -3.57 -0.03
C SER A 76 -2.70 -2.80 1.28
N ASP A 77 -1.82 -3.01 2.26
CA ASP A 77 -1.86 -2.33 3.55
C ASP A 77 -1.60 -0.83 3.40
N LEU A 78 -0.60 -0.44 2.59
CA LEU A 78 -0.32 0.95 2.27
C LEU A 78 -1.47 1.61 1.50
N GLY A 79 -2.09 0.89 0.57
CA GLY A 79 -3.28 1.38 -0.15
C GLY A 79 -4.45 1.65 0.80
N GLN A 80 -4.69 0.76 1.75
CA GLN A 80 -5.71 0.96 2.77
C GLN A 80 -5.39 2.15 3.69
N GLU A 81 -4.13 2.29 4.12
CA GLU A 81 -3.69 3.41 4.95
C GLU A 81 -3.87 4.76 4.22
N LEU A 82 -3.61 4.79 2.90
CA LEU A 82 -3.86 5.99 2.08
C LEU A 82 -5.35 6.34 2.00
N ALA A 83 -6.20 5.33 1.80
CA ALA A 83 -7.65 5.51 1.77
C ALA A 83 -8.17 6.02 3.13
N ASP A 84 -7.73 5.43 4.23
CA ASP A 84 -8.13 5.81 5.58
C ASP A 84 -7.69 7.26 5.91
N ALA A 85 -6.47 7.66 5.52
CA ALA A 85 -5.99 9.03 5.68
C ALA A 85 -6.80 10.03 4.85
N SER A 86 -7.16 9.67 3.60
CA SER A 86 -8.02 10.49 2.75
C SER A 86 -9.43 10.62 3.33
N ASP A 87 -9.98 9.54 3.87
CA ASP A 87 -11.29 9.54 4.52
C ASP A 87 -11.29 10.41 5.77
N TYR A 88 -10.24 10.31 6.59
CA TYR A 88 -10.09 11.13 7.79
C TYR A 88 -10.07 12.63 7.45
N LEU A 89 -9.25 13.06 6.49
CA LEU A 89 -9.18 14.45 6.06
C LEU A 89 -10.54 14.96 5.56
N THR A 90 -11.19 14.17 4.67
CA THR A 90 -12.52 14.51 4.17
C THR A 90 -13.55 14.67 5.31
N ASP A 91 -13.50 13.76 6.28
CA ASP A 91 -14.45 13.76 7.40
C ASP A 91 -14.25 14.98 8.31
N GLU A 92 -13.01 15.34 8.63
CA GLU A 92 -12.69 16.54 9.39
C GLU A 92 -13.07 17.83 8.63
N ALA A 93 -12.82 17.90 7.32
CA ALA A 93 -13.24 19.02 6.48
C ALA A 93 -14.78 19.17 6.46
N ARG A 94 -15.50 18.07 6.27
CA ARG A 94 -16.98 18.05 6.27
C ARG A 94 -17.55 18.42 7.64
N LYS A 95 -17.02 17.90 8.73
CA LYS A 95 -17.42 18.26 10.09
C LYS A 95 -17.23 19.76 10.33
N PHE A 96 -16.07 20.29 9.92
CA PHE A 96 -15.84 21.73 10.03
C PHE A 96 -16.84 22.55 9.21
N SER A 97 -17.10 22.19 7.96
CA SER A 97 -18.04 22.89 7.09
C SER A 97 -19.49 22.88 7.60
N VAL A 98 -19.85 21.90 8.43
CA VAL A 98 -21.20 21.79 9.03
C VAL A 98 -21.27 22.50 10.36
N THR A 99 -20.30 22.31 11.24
CA THR A 99 -20.34 22.79 12.63
C THR A 99 -19.61 24.13 12.82
N GLY A 100 -18.55 24.34 12.02
CA GLY A 100 -17.58 25.42 12.22
C GLY A 100 -16.85 25.29 13.56
N ASP A 101 -16.73 24.06 14.09
CA ASP A 101 -15.94 23.78 15.27
C ASP A 101 -14.44 23.75 14.88
N ILE A 102 -13.70 24.66 15.48
CA ILE A 102 -12.28 24.86 15.15
C ILE A 102 -11.40 23.64 15.42
N GLU A 103 -11.85 22.73 16.27
CA GLU A 103 -11.12 21.49 16.55
C GLU A 103 -10.98 20.62 15.29
N HIS A 104 -12.01 20.60 14.43
CA HIS A 104 -11.96 19.86 13.16
C HIS A 104 -10.97 20.48 12.17
N LEU A 105 -10.89 21.82 12.11
CA LEU A 105 -9.86 22.49 11.31
C LEU A 105 -8.45 22.16 11.83
N TYR A 106 -8.28 22.19 13.16
CA TYR A 106 -6.99 21.82 13.75
C TYR A 106 -6.61 20.38 13.44
N ASN A 107 -7.50 19.41 13.59
CA ASN A 107 -7.25 17.99 13.33
C ASN A 107 -6.89 17.76 11.87
N TYR A 108 -7.60 18.41 10.95
CA TYR A 108 -7.29 18.36 9.52
C TYR A 108 -5.86 18.80 9.21
N TRP A 109 -5.49 20.00 9.66
CA TRP A 109 -4.16 20.56 9.36
C TRP A 109 -3.04 19.90 10.15
N TYR A 110 -3.34 19.35 11.32
CA TYR A 110 -2.41 18.51 12.08
C TYR A 110 -2.03 17.24 11.30
N GLU A 111 -3.01 16.57 10.71
CA GLU A 111 -2.75 15.42 9.82
C GLU A 111 -1.91 15.84 8.59
N VAL A 112 -2.24 16.96 7.96
CA VAL A 112 -1.52 17.43 6.76
C VAL A 112 -0.07 17.82 7.06
N TYR A 113 0.21 18.49 8.20
CA TYR A 113 1.53 19.07 8.47
C TYR A 113 2.38 18.30 9.48
N GLU A 114 1.78 17.58 10.40
CA GLU A 114 2.51 16.89 11.47
C GLU A 114 2.54 15.37 11.23
N GLU A 115 1.39 14.72 11.14
CA GLU A 115 1.29 13.26 10.92
C GLU A 115 1.77 12.86 9.52
N LYS A 116 1.36 13.60 8.50
CA LYS A 116 1.77 13.42 7.10
C LYS A 116 1.55 12.01 6.59
N THR A 117 0.51 11.34 7.09
CA THR A 117 0.25 9.92 6.77
C THR A 117 0.17 9.71 5.27
N ARG A 118 -0.56 10.56 4.56
CA ARG A 118 -0.67 10.53 3.10
C ARG A 118 0.70 10.60 2.40
N ASP A 119 1.52 11.58 2.75
CA ASP A 119 2.82 11.78 2.09
C ASP A 119 3.79 10.65 2.43
N ARG A 120 3.76 10.15 3.67
CA ARG A 120 4.55 9.00 4.11
C ARG A 120 4.19 7.75 3.32
N VAL A 121 2.89 7.47 3.15
CA VAL A 121 2.40 6.31 2.38
C VAL A 121 2.78 6.42 0.91
N ILE A 122 2.58 7.58 0.28
CA ILE A 122 2.96 7.81 -1.13
C ILE A 122 4.47 7.60 -1.34
N ASN A 123 5.30 8.08 -0.40
CA ASN A 123 6.74 7.87 -0.46
C ASN A 123 7.11 6.39 -0.30
N SER A 124 6.44 5.66 0.60
CA SER A 124 6.63 4.22 0.80
C SER A 124 6.24 3.42 -0.44
N LEU A 125 5.09 3.73 -1.05
CA LEU A 125 4.65 3.11 -2.31
C LEU A 125 5.66 3.37 -3.45
N SER A 126 6.18 4.58 -3.54
CA SER A 126 7.20 4.93 -4.54
C SER A 126 8.55 4.20 -4.32
N ALA A 127 8.88 3.84 -3.08
CA ALA A 127 10.12 3.14 -2.73
C ALA A 127 10.12 1.64 -3.07
N ILE A 128 8.94 1.05 -3.26
CA ILE A 128 8.78 -0.38 -3.64
C ILE A 128 9.12 -0.62 -5.12
N ASP A 129 9.44 0.44 -5.89
CA ASP A 129 9.74 0.38 -7.33
C ASP A 129 8.61 -0.27 -8.13
N PRO A 130 7.40 0.31 -8.09
CA PRO A 130 6.25 -0.24 -8.79
C PRO A 130 6.45 -0.16 -10.32
N PRO A 131 5.77 -1.03 -11.11
CA PRO A 131 5.77 -0.94 -12.57
C PRO A 131 5.38 0.47 -13.07
N GLU A 132 5.85 0.88 -14.25
CA GLU A 132 5.62 2.23 -14.83
C GLU A 132 4.13 2.65 -14.81
N ASN A 133 3.22 1.71 -15.10
CA ASN A 133 1.78 1.96 -15.07
C ASN A 133 1.25 2.27 -13.66
N GLU A 134 1.81 1.64 -12.64
CA GLU A 134 1.42 1.89 -11.22
C GLU A 134 2.02 3.20 -10.71
N THR A 135 3.25 3.53 -11.13
CA THR A 135 3.87 4.84 -10.84
C THR A 135 3.04 5.99 -11.41
N ALA A 136 2.51 5.84 -12.63
CA ALA A 136 1.64 6.84 -13.25
C ALA A 136 0.32 7.02 -12.48
N LEU A 137 -0.31 5.92 -12.06
CA LEU A 137 -1.53 5.95 -11.24
C LEU A 137 -1.29 6.61 -9.88
N LEU A 138 -0.15 6.33 -9.24
CA LEU A 138 0.22 6.94 -7.98
C LEU A 138 0.41 8.46 -8.11
N ALA A 139 1.06 8.92 -9.18
CA ALA A 139 1.21 10.34 -9.47
C ALA A 139 -0.14 11.03 -9.73
N GLU A 140 -1.05 10.35 -10.40
CA GLU A 140 -2.41 10.83 -10.65
C GLU A 140 -3.22 10.90 -9.35
N ALA A 141 -3.19 9.87 -8.51
CA ALA A 141 -3.83 9.87 -7.19
C ALA A 141 -3.31 11.02 -6.31
N LYS A 142 -1.99 11.27 -6.31
CA LYS A 142 -1.40 12.41 -5.61
C LYS A 142 -1.96 13.74 -6.13
N LYS A 143 -2.05 13.91 -7.45
CA LYS A 143 -2.61 15.14 -8.07
C LYS A 143 -4.07 15.38 -7.65
N TYR A 144 -4.90 14.33 -7.63
CA TYR A 144 -6.28 14.44 -7.15
C TYR A 144 -6.34 14.80 -5.67
N SER A 145 -5.51 14.16 -4.85
CA SER A 145 -5.41 14.47 -3.42
C SER A 145 -5.01 15.93 -3.18
N ASP A 146 -4.03 16.47 -3.91
CA ASP A 146 -3.62 17.88 -3.81
C ASP A 146 -4.75 18.84 -4.28
N THR A 147 -5.58 18.40 -5.22
CA THR A 147 -6.75 19.15 -5.66
C THR A 147 -7.85 19.18 -4.60
N LEU A 148 -8.08 18.05 -3.91
CA LEU A 148 -9.04 17.98 -2.80
C LEU A 148 -8.62 18.91 -1.66
N ILE A 149 -7.36 18.93 -1.25
CA ILE A 149 -6.86 19.86 -0.21
C ILE A 149 -7.19 21.32 -0.57
N LYS A 150 -7.01 21.72 -1.82
CA LYS A 150 -7.35 23.08 -2.26
C LYS A 150 -8.85 23.37 -2.13
N THR A 151 -9.68 22.42 -2.55
CA THR A 151 -11.14 22.53 -2.46
C THR A 151 -11.60 22.60 -1.00
N GLU A 152 -11.05 21.75 -0.15
CA GLU A 152 -11.31 21.70 1.29
C GLU A 152 -10.88 22.97 1.97
N THR A 153 -9.71 23.52 1.61
CA THR A 153 -9.22 24.81 2.15
C THR A 153 -10.15 25.96 1.78
N VAL A 154 -10.65 26.01 0.53
CA VAL A 154 -11.64 27.01 0.10
C VAL A 154 -12.93 26.88 0.92
N SER A 155 -13.42 25.67 1.11
CA SER A 155 -14.59 25.39 1.96
C SER A 155 -14.38 25.88 3.39
N MET A 156 -13.21 25.60 3.99
CA MET A 156 -12.86 26.03 5.33
C MET A 156 -12.77 27.57 5.41
N ASN A 157 -12.18 28.23 4.40
CA ASN A 157 -12.10 29.68 4.38
C ASN A 157 -13.47 30.35 4.30
N LEU A 158 -14.39 29.81 3.50
CA LEU A 158 -15.79 30.28 3.48
C LEU A 158 -16.44 30.19 4.87
N MET A 159 -16.23 29.09 5.60
CA MET A 159 -16.76 28.92 6.96
C MET A 159 -16.11 29.86 7.96
N LEU A 160 -14.76 30.04 7.92
CA LEU A 160 -14.06 31.01 8.76
C LEU A 160 -14.58 32.42 8.55
N THR A 161 -14.67 32.86 7.29
CA THR A 161 -15.18 34.18 6.90
C THR A 161 -16.61 34.40 7.36
N ALA A 162 -17.48 33.39 7.14
CA ALA A 162 -18.89 33.47 7.56
C ALA A 162 -19.10 33.59 9.07
N LYS A 163 -18.16 33.03 9.87
CA LYS A 163 -18.19 33.09 11.33
C LYS A 163 -17.37 34.25 11.91
N GLY A 164 -16.60 34.98 11.10
CA GLY A 164 -15.68 36.00 11.56
C GLY A 164 -14.55 35.46 12.46
N ILE A 165 -14.15 34.20 12.18
CA ILE A 165 -13.02 33.55 12.88
C ILE A 165 -11.74 33.92 12.21
N THR A 166 -10.75 34.39 13.03
CA THR A 166 -9.43 34.82 12.56
C THR A 166 -8.32 34.21 13.39
N ALA A 167 -7.13 34.05 12.82
CA ALA A 167 -5.94 33.53 13.50
C ALA A 167 -5.61 34.29 14.78
N LYS A 168 -5.86 35.61 14.82
CA LYS A 168 -5.61 36.48 15.97
C LYS A 168 -6.36 36.08 17.24
N GLN A 169 -7.45 35.35 17.11
CA GLN A 169 -8.27 34.90 18.24
C GLN A 169 -7.64 33.77 19.04
N PHE A 170 -6.65 33.05 18.48
CA PHE A 170 -6.14 31.82 19.06
C PHE A 170 -4.79 31.91 19.75
N GLY A 171 -3.98 32.91 19.43
CA GLY A 171 -2.70 33.15 20.13
C GLY A 171 -1.85 31.89 20.27
N ASP A 172 -1.50 31.52 21.52
CA ASP A 172 -0.65 30.37 21.83
C ASP A 172 -1.43 29.04 22.02
N ILE A 173 -2.69 29.00 21.66
CA ILE A 173 -3.50 27.78 21.78
C ILE A 173 -2.86 26.64 20.95
N LYS A 174 -2.70 25.48 21.56
CA LYS A 174 -2.02 24.31 20.96
C LYS A 174 -0.60 24.66 20.46
N ASP A 175 0.17 25.37 21.30
CA ASP A 175 1.55 25.82 21.00
C ASP A 175 1.64 26.74 19.77
N GLY A 176 0.60 27.56 19.54
CA GLY A 176 0.51 28.48 18.40
C GLY A 176 0.09 27.82 17.07
N ARG A 177 0.06 26.50 16.98
CA ARG A 177 -0.27 25.79 15.72
C ARG A 177 -1.68 26.09 15.24
N LEU A 178 -2.63 26.25 16.15
CA LEU A 178 -4.00 26.57 15.76
C LEU A 178 -4.08 27.93 15.04
N ALA A 179 -3.38 28.94 15.55
CA ALA A 179 -3.30 30.25 14.90
C ALA A 179 -2.63 30.16 13.52
N GLU A 180 -1.57 29.35 13.40
CA GLU A 180 -0.88 29.09 12.14
C GLU A 180 -1.81 28.44 11.12
N TYR A 181 -2.52 27.38 11.51
CA TYR A 181 -3.44 26.65 10.60
C TYR A 181 -4.61 27.52 10.15
N VAL A 182 -5.16 28.33 11.05
CA VAL A 182 -6.20 29.29 10.67
C VAL A 182 -5.64 30.34 9.70
N SER A 183 -4.40 30.83 9.91
CA SER A 183 -3.76 31.79 8.99
C SER A 183 -3.58 31.20 7.59
N ILE A 184 -3.17 29.93 7.47
CA ILE A 184 -3.04 29.23 6.17
C ILE A 184 -4.36 29.21 5.40
N VAL A 185 -5.46 28.97 6.11
CA VAL A 185 -6.79 28.96 5.51
C VAL A 185 -7.25 30.37 5.15
N GLU A 186 -7.06 31.36 6.04
CA GLU A 186 -7.39 32.78 5.79
C GLU A 186 -6.64 33.35 4.57
N ASP A 187 -5.35 32.99 4.41
CA ASP A 187 -4.50 33.46 3.32
C ASP A 187 -4.83 32.81 1.97
N THR A 188 -5.67 31.77 1.96
CA THR A 188 -6.10 31.10 0.72
C THR A 188 -7.13 31.99 0.00
N PRO A 189 -6.85 32.43 -1.25
CA PRO A 189 -7.77 33.32 -1.95
C PRO A 189 -9.10 32.60 -2.26
N LEU A 190 -10.18 33.26 -1.93
CA LEU A 190 -11.52 32.83 -2.35
C LEU A 190 -11.76 33.16 -3.83
N PRO A 191 -12.32 32.25 -4.61
CA PRO A 191 -12.78 32.56 -5.98
C PRO A 191 -13.69 33.78 -6.04
N GLU A 192 -13.59 34.57 -7.12
CA GLU A 192 -14.36 35.77 -7.30
C GLU A 192 -15.88 35.56 -7.22
N GLU A 193 -16.35 34.38 -7.62
CA GLU A 193 -17.77 33.98 -7.56
C GLU A 193 -18.34 33.93 -6.14
N TYR A 194 -17.49 33.91 -5.11
CA TYR A 194 -17.89 33.92 -3.70
C TYR A 194 -17.82 35.34 -3.07
N SER A 195 -17.31 36.31 -3.84
CA SER A 195 -17.27 37.69 -3.38
C SER A 195 -18.68 38.28 -3.33
N GLY A 196 -19.07 38.78 -2.16
CA GLY A 196 -20.40 39.38 -1.96
C GLY A 196 -21.46 38.42 -1.43
N LEU A 197 -21.15 37.15 -1.18
CA LEU A 197 -22.04 36.23 -0.47
C LEU A 197 -22.29 36.72 0.96
N SER A 198 -23.52 36.59 1.43
CA SER A 198 -23.83 36.75 2.85
C SER A 198 -23.21 35.63 3.71
N PRO A 199 -23.06 35.83 5.03
CA PRO A 199 -22.51 34.80 5.90
C PRO A 199 -23.25 33.45 5.83
N ASP A 200 -24.56 33.47 5.64
CA ASP A 200 -25.34 32.24 5.56
C ASP A 200 -25.16 31.54 4.21
N GLU A 201 -25.07 32.28 3.12
CA GLU A 201 -24.73 31.74 1.79
C GLU A 201 -23.31 31.15 1.76
N MET A 202 -22.35 31.80 2.45
CA MET A 202 -20.97 31.26 2.58
C MET A 202 -20.96 29.91 3.32
N LYS A 203 -21.74 29.78 4.42
CA LYS A 203 -21.87 28.49 5.14
C LYS A 203 -22.51 27.40 4.28
N GLU A 204 -23.52 27.76 3.50
CA GLU A 204 -24.17 26.82 2.60
C GLU A 204 -23.19 26.37 1.49
N ARG A 205 -22.51 27.33 0.88
CA ARG A 205 -21.53 27.06 -0.16
C ARG A 205 -20.34 26.23 0.36
N SER A 206 -19.86 26.51 1.56
CA SER A 206 -18.82 25.71 2.22
C SER A 206 -19.20 24.23 2.29
N ARG A 207 -20.46 23.91 2.61
CA ARG A 207 -20.95 22.53 2.63
C ARG A 207 -21.10 21.96 1.23
N GLU A 208 -21.76 22.66 0.31
CA GLU A 208 -22.02 22.19 -1.05
C GLU A 208 -20.77 21.73 -1.76
N ILE A 209 -19.67 22.51 -1.68
CA ILE A 209 -18.39 22.19 -2.34
C ILE A 209 -17.86 20.80 -1.94
N LEU A 210 -18.05 20.37 -0.68
CA LEU A 210 -17.54 19.10 -0.17
C LEU A 210 -18.48 17.90 -0.42
N TYR A 211 -19.64 18.14 -1.02
CA TYR A 211 -20.64 17.11 -1.32
C TYR A 211 -21.04 17.07 -2.80
N ASP A 212 -20.44 17.90 -3.65
CA ASP A 212 -20.71 17.92 -5.06
C ASP A 212 -20.14 16.68 -5.79
N SER A 213 -20.57 16.50 -7.05
CA SER A 213 -20.13 15.37 -7.86
C SER A 213 -18.64 15.44 -8.18
N PHE A 214 -18.10 16.62 -8.46
CA PHE A 214 -16.69 16.80 -8.79
C PHE A 214 -15.77 16.41 -7.63
N TYR A 215 -16.15 16.81 -6.40
CA TYR A 215 -15.42 16.42 -5.20
C TYR A 215 -15.44 14.90 -4.99
N ASN A 216 -16.62 14.29 -5.08
CA ASN A 216 -16.79 12.85 -4.88
C ASN A 216 -16.07 12.03 -5.97
N ASP A 217 -16.12 12.47 -7.23
CA ASP A 217 -15.41 11.83 -8.35
C ASP A 217 -13.88 11.90 -8.12
N SER A 218 -13.36 13.08 -7.72
CA SER A 218 -11.95 13.27 -7.42
C SER A 218 -11.50 12.38 -6.26
N LYS A 219 -12.34 12.21 -5.23
CA LYS A 219 -12.06 11.31 -4.10
C LYS A 219 -12.00 9.84 -4.54
N THR A 220 -12.89 9.41 -5.41
CA THR A 220 -12.91 8.04 -5.93
C THR A 220 -11.66 7.70 -6.74
N MET A 221 -11.01 8.70 -7.36
CA MET A 221 -9.77 8.50 -8.12
C MET A 221 -8.52 8.32 -7.24
N ILE A 222 -8.63 8.55 -5.94
CA ILE A 222 -7.53 8.35 -4.97
C ILE A 222 -7.59 6.95 -4.36
N MET A 223 -8.79 6.37 -4.24
CA MET A 223 -9.06 5.05 -3.64
C MET A 223 -8.98 3.93 -4.67
#